data_00747d17ed39ae4fc5dde8ab7367e824
#
_entry.id   00747d17ed39ae4fc5dde8ab7367e824
#
_cell.length_a   1.000
_cell.length_b   1.000
_cell.length_c   1.000
_cell.angle_alpha   90.00
_cell.angle_beta   90.00
_cell.angle_gamma   90.00
#
_symmetry.space_group_name_H-M   'P 1'
#
loop_
_entity.id
_entity.type
_entity.pdbx_description
1 polymer ?
#
loop_
_entity_poly.entity_id
_entity_poly.type
_entity_poly.pdbx_seq_one_letter_code
_entity_poly.pdbx_strand_id
1 'polypeptide(L)'
;YEISCSLVGSEMCIRDRDPSLGGGFIIRAGNEVYDWSTNGRMKQFADKLSQVGKTASEQGIISILKGEIEDFNLQAQENEIGSVSWVGDGIANVNGIDHAEYGEIVIFDSGVKGMVQDVRRDEIGCILFGHDTEIREGTRVVRTGKRAGIPVGDGFKGRIVDALGAPIDGAGPIKEEGYRPIEQPAPSIVDRQSVGVPMETGILAIDSMFPIGRGQRELIIGDRQTGKTSIAIDAILNQKGKDVVCIYVAIGQKASTIAKLVGTLKKNDAMDYTIIVSATASDPAPLQYIAPYSGTALAEYFMYQGKDVLIVYDDLSKHAVAYRALSLLLERSPGREAYPGDVFYLHSRLLERSARLSADKGGGSITALPIIETQAGDVSAYIPTNVISITDGQIFLESALFNAGNRPAVNVGLSVSRVGGAAQTKAMKKANANLRIELAQYKDMESFAQFSSDLDAETRHQLEHGKALTEMLKQPLYQPKTDAEQVVILVLASHGMLDEVPLAEQRARTAAFVRQFHADVSGTMDAITATGKLTPEQTDTILNAWKAYEGGESHGVQ
;
A
#
# COMPACT_ATOMS: atom_id res chain seq x y z
N TYR A 1 4.46 -46.98 34.38
CA TYR A 1 5.58 -47.59 33.68
C TYR A 1 6.84 -46.77 34.02
N GLU A 2 7.78 -47.38 34.77
CA GLU A 2 9.09 -46.82 35.04
C GLU A 2 9.98 -46.99 33.82
N ILE A 3 10.40 -45.91 33.21
CA ILE A 3 11.48 -45.93 32.24
C ILE A 3 12.77 -45.70 33.02
N SER A 4 13.59 -46.74 33.13
CA SER A 4 14.94 -46.63 33.69
C SER A 4 15.86 -45.99 32.64
N CYS A 5 16.32 -44.79 32.89
CA CYS A 5 17.36 -44.15 32.08
C CYS A 5 18.72 -44.62 32.58
N SER A 6 19.41 -45.49 31.84
CA SER A 6 20.82 -45.76 32.01
C SER A 6 21.61 -45.03 30.91
N LEU A 7 22.00 -43.79 31.16
CA LEU A 7 22.97 -43.06 30.35
C LEU A 7 24.30 -43.06 31.12
N VAL A 8 25.33 -43.60 30.52
CA VAL A 8 26.71 -43.52 30.96
C VAL A 8 27.26 -42.17 30.51
N GLY A 9 27.36 -41.25 31.49
CA GLY A 9 27.89 -39.90 31.29
C GLY A 9 27.26 -38.92 32.26
N SER A 10 27.99 -38.00 32.76
CA SER A 10 27.74 -37.12 33.91
C SER A 10 26.63 -36.08 33.69
N GLU A 11 25.44 -36.45 33.24
CA GLU A 11 24.31 -35.54 33.14
C GLU A 11 23.12 -35.97 34.02
N MET A 12 22.59 -35.02 34.78
CA MET A 12 21.53 -35.20 35.76
C MET A 12 20.15 -35.27 35.05
N CYS A 13 19.48 -36.44 35.06
CA CYS A 13 18.11 -36.54 34.57
C CYS A 13 17.15 -36.03 35.65
N ILE A 14 16.39 -35.01 35.34
CA ILE A 14 15.31 -34.47 36.17
C ILE A 14 13.99 -35.08 35.68
N ARG A 15 13.16 -35.63 36.58
CA ARG A 15 11.81 -36.15 36.28
C ARG A 15 10.80 -35.32 37.05
N ASP A 16 9.90 -34.67 36.30
CA ASP A 16 8.76 -33.97 36.89
C ASP A 16 7.45 -34.60 36.44
N ARG A 17 6.44 -34.58 37.31
CA ARG A 17 5.08 -34.98 36.97
C ARG A 17 4.26 -33.73 36.65
N ASP A 18 3.84 -33.62 35.39
CA ASP A 18 2.98 -32.53 34.93
C ASP A 18 1.57 -33.06 34.62
N PRO A 19 0.57 -32.74 35.45
CA PRO A 19 -0.80 -33.17 35.21
C PRO A 19 -1.42 -32.60 33.94
N SER A 20 -0.90 -31.50 33.38
CA SER A 20 -1.41 -30.84 32.19
C SER A 20 -1.19 -31.63 30.92
N LEU A 21 -0.30 -32.64 30.92
CA LEU A 21 0.00 -33.49 29.74
C LEU A 21 -1.15 -34.44 29.36
N GLY A 22 -2.11 -34.64 30.25
CA GLY A 22 -3.23 -35.57 30.05
C GLY A 22 -2.82 -37.05 29.92
N GLY A 23 -1.50 -37.36 29.90
CA GLY A 23 -0.87 -38.67 29.73
C GLY A 23 0.28 -38.60 28.73
N GLY A 24 1.14 -39.64 28.72
CA GLY A 24 2.34 -39.64 27.90
C GLY A 24 3.52 -38.97 28.57
N PHE A 25 4.50 -38.52 27.78
CA PHE A 25 5.73 -37.91 28.28
C PHE A 25 6.32 -36.91 27.29
N ILE A 26 7.10 -35.98 27.79
CA ILE A 26 7.95 -35.10 27.00
C ILE A 26 9.40 -35.36 27.38
N ILE A 27 10.26 -35.58 26.40
CA ILE A 27 11.72 -35.71 26.58
C ILE A 27 12.36 -34.43 26.14
N ARG A 28 13.24 -33.87 26.98
CA ARG A 28 14.11 -32.75 26.62
C ARG A 28 15.55 -33.23 26.67
N ALA A 29 16.26 -33.04 25.55
CA ALA A 29 17.68 -33.37 25.43
C ALA A 29 18.41 -32.14 24.89
N GLY A 30 19.08 -31.39 25.76
CA GLY A 30 19.63 -30.07 25.38
C GLY A 30 18.53 -29.10 24.98
N ASN A 31 18.61 -28.60 23.76
CA ASN A 31 17.63 -27.68 23.18
C ASN A 31 16.48 -28.37 22.41
N GLU A 32 16.51 -29.69 22.29
CA GLU A 32 15.51 -30.47 21.55
C GLU A 32 14.40 -30.98 22.49
N VAL A 33 13.15 -30.92 22.02
CA VAL A 33 11.96 -31.37 22.74
C VAL A 33 11.18 -32.37 21.92
N TYR A 34 11.02 -33.56 22.45
CA TYR A 34 10.22 -34.64 21.86
C TYR A 34 8.92 -34.78 22.68
N ASP A 35 7.80 -34.30 22.10
CA ASP A 35 6.50 -34.29 22.77
C ASP A 35 5.64 -35.50 22.35
N TRP A 36 5.52 -36.46 23.26
CA TRP A 36 4.67 -37.63 23.14
C TRP A 36 3.52 -37.61 24.18
N SER A 37 3.15 -36.44 24.64
CA SER A 37 2.00 -36.26 25.50
C SER A 37 0.67 -36.49 24.75
N THR A 38 -0.39 -36.77 25.49
CA THR A 38 -1.73 -36.86 24.90
C THR A 38 -2.13 -35.54 24.21
N ASN A 39 -1.79 -34.41 24.80
CA ASN A 39 -2.07 -33.09 24.23
C ASN A 39 -1.25 -32.84 22.95
N GLY A 40 0.03 -33.18 22.91
CA GLY A 40 0.86 -33.10 21.70
C GLY A 40 0.30 -33.93 20.55
N ARG A 41 -0.10 -35.18 20.84
CA ARG A 41 -0.73 -36.09 19.86
C ARG A 41 -2.07 -35.55 19.35
N MET A 42 -2.92 -35.02 20.22
CA MET A 42 -4.20 -34.41 19.84
C MET A 42 -4.00 -33.17 18.95
N LYS A 43 -2.98 -32.38 19.21
CA LYS A 43 -2.65 -31.22 18.39
C LYS A 43 -2.18 -31.63 17.00
N GLN A 44 -1.27 -32.60 16.89
CA GLN A 44 -0.84 -33.16 15.60
C GLN A 44 -2.01 -33.74 14.80
N PHE A 45 -2.95 -34.42 15.48
CA PHE A 45 -4.16 -34.95 14.86
C PHE A 45 -5.10 -33.84 14.38
N ALA A 46 -5.32 -32.80 15.17
CA ALA A 46 -6.14 -31.65 14.79
C ALA A 46 -5.57 -30.89 13.59
N ASP A 47 -4.23 -30.70 13.53
CA ASP A 47 -3.55 -30.05 12.42
C ASP A 47 -3.69 -30.85 11.11
N LYS A 48 -3.57 -32.18 11.17
CA LYS A 48 -3.81 -33.06 10.00
C LYS A 48 -5.28 -33.04 9.57
N LEU A 49 -6.22 -33.07 10.49
CA LEU A 49 -7.65 -32.97 10.18
C LEU A 49 -8.01 -31.64 9.49
N SER A 50 -7.39 -30.55 9.91
CA SER A 50 -7.62 -29.22 9.30
C SER A 50 -7.14 -29.16 7.84
N GLN A 51 -6.15 -29.96 7.46
CA GLN A 51 -5.68 -30.08 6.08
C GLN A 51 -6.61 -30.95 5.21
N VAL A 52 -7.23 -31.99 5.76
CA VAL A 52 -8.12 -32.91 5.05
C VAL A 52 -9.50 -32.29 4.76
N GLY A 53 -10.02 -31.42 5.65
CA GLY A 53 -11.34 -30.81 5.52
C GLY A 53 -11.54 -29.86 4.32
N LYS A 54 -10.50 -29.60 3.56
CA LYS A 54 -10.54 -28.66 2.41
C LYS A 54 -10.88 -29.30 1.06
N THR A 55 -11.00 -30.64 0.95
CA THR A 55 -11.01 -31.30 -0.39
C THR A 55 -12.03 -32.41 -0.61
N ALA A 56 -12.96 -32.75 0.28
CA ALA A 56 -13.79 -33.94 0.10
C ALA A 56 -15.28 -33.80 0.48
N SER A 57 -16.16 -34.52 -0.26
CA SER A 57 -17.57 -34.73 0.06
C SER A 57 -17.76 -35.61 1.31
N GLU A 58 -18.92 -35.52 2.00
CA GLU A 58 -19.17 -36.18 3.29
C GLU A 58 -18.86 -37.69 3.36
N GLN A 59 -19.05 -38.44 2.28
CA GLN A 59 -18.73 -39.87 2.24
C GLN A 59 -17.24 -40.17 2.03
N GLY A 60 -16.50 -39.25 1.41
CA GLY A 60 -15.05 -39.33 1.26
C GLY A 60 -14.28 -39.04 2.53
N ILE A 61 -14.85 -38.19 3.41
CA ILE A 61 -14.21 -37.77 4.66
C ILE A 61 -14.02 -38.97 5.62
N ILE A 62 -15.01 -39.87 5.73
CA ILE A 62 -14.94 -41.00 6.65
C ILE A 62 -13.90 -42.03 6.21
N SER A 63 -13.75 -42.29 4.90
CA SER A 63 -12.76 -43.23 4.38
C SER A 63 -11.33 -42.65 4.45
N ILE A 64 -11.19 -41.36 4.22
CA ILE A 64 -9.91 -40.64 4.35
C ILE A 64 -9.49 -40.59 5.83
N LEU A 65 -10.43 -40.29 6.74
CA LEU A 65 -10.19 -40.29 8.18
C LEU A 65 -9.77 -41.68 8.70
N LYS A 66 -10.38 -42.76 8.19
CA LYS A 66 -9.94 -44.13 8.54
C LYS A 66 -8.53 -44.44 8.05
N GLY A 67 -8.21 -44.09 6.81
CA GLY A 67 -6.86 -44.29 6.26
C GLY A 67 -5.82 -43.44 7.01
N GLU A 68 -6.11 -42.18 7.29
CA GLU A 68 -5.21 -41.31 8.05
C GLU A 68 -5.04 -41.74 9.53
N ILE A 69 -6.07 -42.34 10.14
CA ILE A 69 -5.96 -42.91 11.49
C ILE A 69 -5.10 -44.19 11.49
N GLU A 70 -5.22 -45.04 10.47
CA GLU A 70 -4.43 -46.26 10.33
C GLU A 70 -2.97 -45.95 9.99
N ASP A 71 -2.71 -44.89 9.19
CA ASP A 71 -1.36 -44.44 8.79
C ASP A 71 -0.76 -43.40 9.74
N PHE A 72 -1.48 -43.02 10.82
CA PHE A 72 -1.04 -42.02 11.77
C PHE A 72 0.19 -42.48 12.55
N ASN A 73 1.36 -42.23 11.98
CA ASN A 73 2.64 -42.51 12.59
C ASN A 73 2.97 -41.40 13.60
N LEU A 74 2.89 -41.70 14.89
CA LEU A 74 3.20 -40.80 15.99
C LEU A 74 4.72 -40.53 16.01
N GLN A 75 5.13 -39.47 15.31
CA GLN A 75 6.48 -38.93 15.45
C GLN A 75 6.53 -37.89 16.57
N ALA A 76 7.58 -37.94 17.36
CA ALA A 76 7.87 -36.86 18.31
C ALA A 76 8.08 -35.55 17.53
N GLN A 77 7.43 -34.50 17.97
CA GLN A 77 7.63 -33.17 17.37
C GLN A 77 8.95 -32.61 17.89
N GLU A 78 9.94 -32.48 17.02
CA GLU A 78 11.21 -31.82 17.33
C GLU A 78 10.97 -30.31 17.35
N ASN A 79 10.94 -29.71 18.53
CA ASN A 79 10.88 -28.26 18.70
C ASN A 79 12.14 -27.81 19.44
N GLU A 80 12.90 -26.95 18.82
CA GLU A 80 13.97 -26.27 19.52
C GLU A 80 13.42 -25.26 20.52
N ILE A 81 14.00 -25.23 21.70
CA ILE A 81 13.65 -24.32 22.78
C ILE A 81 14.86 -23.48 23.11
N GLY A 82 14.67 -22.17 23.00
CA GLY A 82 15.64 -21.20 23.46
C GLY A 82 15.24 -20.52 24.76
N SER A 83 16.12 -19.67 25.24
CA SER A 83 15.86 -18.76 26.36
C SER A 83 16.28 -17.35 26.00
N VAL A 84 15.53 -16.38 26.49
CA VAL A 84 15.83 -14.95 26.32
C VAL A 84 17.09 -14.60 27.10
N SER A 85 18.09 -14.05 26.42
CA SER A 85 19.32 -13.51 27.05
C SER A 85 19.20 -12.03 27.36
N TRP A 86 18.43 -11.30 26.56
CA TRP A 86 18.15 -9.87 26.74
C TRP A 86 16.82 -9.49 26.10
N VAL A 87 16.10 -8.54 26.70
CA VAL A 87 14.85 -7.99 26.15
C VAL A 87 14.74 -6.50 26.44
N GLY A 88 14.30 -5.72 25.48
CA GLY A 88 14.03 -4.28 25.62
C GLY A 88 13.60 -3.65 24.30
N ASP A 89 12.79 -2.60 24.41
CA ASP A 89 12.36 -1.76 23.28
C ASP A 89 11.77 -2.53 22.07
N GLY A 90 11.07 -3.63 22.31
CA GLY A 90 10.44 -4.45 21.28
C GLY A 90 11.38 -5.44 20.59
N ILE A 91 12.56 -5.71 21.16
CA ILE A 91 13.52 -6.71 20.69
C ILE A 91 13.83 -7.68 21.81
N ALA A 92 14.07 -8.93 21.47
CA ALA A 92 14.61 -9.95 22.36
C ALA A 92 15.76 -10.69 21.67
N ASN A 93 16.83 -10.87 22.41
CA ASN A 93 17.91 -11.77 22.05
C ASN A 93 17.65 -13.14 22.68
N VAL A 94 17.81 -14.19 21.89
CA VAL A 94 17.47 -15.56 22.28
C VAL A 94 18.63 -16.49 21.97
N ASN A 95 19.01 -17.31 22.95
CA ASN A 95 20.02 -18.35 22.81
C ASN A 95 19.37 -19.73 22.74
N GLY A 96 20.00 -20.67 22.05
CA GLY A 96 19.60 -22.07 22.05
C GLY A 96 18.55 -22.46 21.01
N ILE A 97 18.33 -21.66 20.00
CA ILE A 97 17.56 -22.01 18.78
C ILE A 97 18.47 -21.87 17.56
N ASP A 98 19.35 -22.84 17.38
CA ASP A 98 20.47 -22.76 16.43
C ASP A 98 20.04 -22.92 14.96
N HIS A 99 18.87 -23.52 14.71
CA HIS A 99 18.35 -23.76 13.37
C HIS A 99 17.24 -22.78 12.94
N ALA A 100 17.04 -21.69 13.72
CA ALA A 100 16.03 -20.70 13.35
C ALA A 100 16.40 -19.95 12.07
N GLU A 101 15.42 -19.78 11.17
CA GLU A 101 15.60 -19.09 9.91
C GLU A 101 15.23 -17.60 10.02
N TYR A 102 15.87 -16.76 9.23
CA TYR A 102 15.45 -15.35 9.06
C TYR A 102 13.98 -15.28 8.64
N GLY A 103 13.21 -14.43 9.33
CA GLY A 103 11.77 -14.27 9.09
C GLY A 103 10.89 -15.37 9.71
N GLU A 104 11.45 -16.30 10.46
CA GLU A 104 10.68 -17.31 11.19
C GLU A 104 9.96 -16.70 12.40
N ILE A 105 8.74 -17.16 12.67
CA ILE A 105 7.99 -16.82 13.88
C ILE A 105 8.45 -17.69 15.04
N VAL A 106 8.73 -17.04 16.15
CA VAL A 106 8.96 -17.68 17.45
C VAL A 106 7.87 -17.27 18.44
N ILE A 107 7.59 -18.11 19.42
CA ILE A 107 6.56 -17.89 20.43
C ILE A 107 7.22 -17.91 21.81
N PHE A 108 7.03 -16.84 22.57
CA PHE A 108 7.48 -16.71 23.95
C PHE A 108 6.46 -17.36 24.90
N ASP A 109 6.89 -17.82 26.08
CA ASP A 109 5.99 -18.44 27.08
C ASP A 109 4.85 -17.51 27.50
N SER A 110 5.01 -16.19 27.39
CA SER A 110 3.94 -15.19 27.58
C SER A 110 2.85 -15.22 26.50
N GLY A 111 3.04 -15.99 25.42
CA GLY A 111 2.18 -15.99 24.23
C GLY A 111 2.50 -14.89 23.20
N VAL A 112 3.42 -13.98 23.51
CA VAL A 112 3.90 -12.97 22.57
C VAL A 112 4.61 -13.66 21.43
N LYS A 113 4.32 -13.23 20.19
CA LYS A 113 5.02 -13.68 18.98
C LYS A 113 6.19 -12.77 18.68
N GLY A 114 7.27 -13.34 18.20
CA GLY A 114 8.39 -12.60 17.65
C GLY A 114 8.77 -13.12 16.27
N MET A 115 9.55 -12.34 15.53
CA MET A 115 10.11 -12.73 14.24
C MET A 115 11.63 -12.62 14.28
N VAL A 116 12.31 -13.64 13.83
CA VAL A 116 13.78 -13.68 13.72
C VAL A 116 14.24 -12.67 12.67
N GLN A 117 15.06 -11.71 13.09
CA GLN A 117 15.59 -10.62 12.24
C GLN A 117 17.11 -10.63 12.13
N ASP A 118 17.79 -11.25 13.09
CA ASP A 118 19.23 -11.36 13.09
C ASP A 118 19.63 -12.76 13.54
N VAL A 119 20.53 -13.40 12.80
CA VAL A 119 21.02 -14.74 13.11
C VAL A 119 22.53 -14.63 13.27
N ARG A 120 23.00 -14.75 14.50
CA ARG A 120 24.41 -14.78 14.86
C ARG A 120 24.81 -16.20 15.25
N ARG A 121 26.09 -16.39 15.52
CA ARG A 121 26.62 -17.72 15.83
C ARG A 121 26.00 -18.36 17.09
N ASP A 122 25.84 -17.58 18.14
CA ASP A 122 25.43 -18.08 19.45
C ASP A 122 24.16 -17.41 19.96
N GLU A 123 23.58 -16.47 19.19
CA GLU A 123 22.43 -15.65 19.57
C GLU A 123 21.57 -15.25 18.39
N ILE A 124 20.28 -15.19 18.58
CA ILE A 124 19.30 -14.76 17.58
C ILE A 124 18.58 -13.51 18.05
N GLY A 125 18.58 -12.46 17.23
CA GLY A 125 17.82 -11.24 17.47
C GLY A 125 16.40 -11.36 16.91
N CYS A 126 15.40 -11.24 17.78
CA CYS A 126 13.99 -11.30 17.44
C CYS A 126 13.32 -9.94 17.64
N ILE A 127 12.48 -9.51 16.70
CA ILE A 127 11.56 -8.38 16.91
C ILE A 127 10.24 -8.90 17.47
N LEU A 128 9.66 -8.18 18.43
CA LEU A 128 8.48 -8.61 19.17
C LEU A 128 7.19 -7.98 18.58
N PHE A 129 6.16 -8.79 18.38
CA PHE A 129 4.86 -8.35 17.91
C PHE A 129 3.87 -8.10 19.06
N GLY A 130 4.35 -7.51 20.14
CA GLY A 130 3.57 -7.20 21.32
C GLY A 130 4.39 -6.43 22.34
N HIS A 131 3.81 -6.19 23.51
CA HIS A 131 4.54 -5.56 24.61
C HIS A 131 5.53 -6.53 25.23
N ASP A 132 6.72 -6.04 25.51
CA ASP A 132 7.83 -6.78 26.12
C ASP A 132 7.71 -6.91 27.65
N THR A 133 6.71 -6.28 28.27
CA THR A 133 6.53 -6.19 29.72
C THR A 133 6.42 -7.54 30.45
N GLU A 134 5.97 -8.58 29.73
CA GLU A 134 5.81 -9.94 30.27
C GLU A 134 6.98 -10.87 29.93
N ILE A 135 7.95 -10.38 29.14
CA ILE A 135 9.14 -11.14 28.76
C ILE A 135 10.31 -10.72 29.65
N ARG A 136 11.04 -11.69 30.15
CA ARG A 136 12.20 -11.48 31.02
C ARG A 136 13.39 -12.33 30.54
N GLU A 137 14.58 -12.01 31.01
CA GLU A 137 15.73 -12.87 30.86
C GLU A 137 15.41 -14.28 31.40
N GLY A 138 15.77 -15.31 30.67
CA GLY A 138 15.43 -16.70 30.97
C GLY A 138 14.04 -17.13 30.51
N THR A 139 13.19 -16.23 29.98
CA THR A 139 11.89 -16.63 29.40
C THR A 139 12.11 -17.60 28.25
N ARG A 140 11.35 -18.69 28.27
CA ARG A 140 11.42 -19.75 27.24
C ARG A 140 10.84 -19.26 25.93
N VAL A 141 11.50 -19.64 24.82
CA VAL A 141 11.11 -19.34 23.46
C VAL A 141 11.06 -20.62 22.64
N VAL A 142 10.01 -20.79 21.86
CA VAL A 142 9.81 -21.95 21.00
C VAL A 142 9.75 -21.50 19.55
N ARG A 143 10.53 -22.12 18.67
CA ARG A 143 10.43 -21.88 17.24
C ARG A 143 9.20 -22.60 16.66
N THR A 144 8.66 -22.03 15.59
CA THR A 144 7.45 -22.57 14.96
C THR A 144 7.73 -23.27 13.62
N GLY A 145 8.90 -23.06 13.02
CA GLY A 145 9.21 -23.50 11.66
C GLY A 145 8.38 -22.78 10.58
N LYS A 146 7.64 -21.74 10.94
CA LYS A 146 6.77 -20.98 10.01
C LYS A 146 7.28 -19.57 9.80
N ARG A 147 7.37 -19.13 8.56
CA ARG A 147 7.69 -17.75 8.23
C ARG A 147 6.57 -16.80 8.64
N ALA A 148 6.93 -15.58 9.03
CA ALA A 148 5.98 -14.53 9.34
C ALA A 148 5.06 -14.26 8.16
N GLY A 149 3.77 -14.17 8.42
CA GLY A 149 2.75 -13.99 7.40
C GLY A 149 1.47 -13.39 7.97
N ILE A 150 0.53 -13.19 7.09
CA ILE A 150 -0.78 -12.60 7.39
C ILE A 150 -1.90 -13.49 6.84
N PRO A 151 -3.02 -13.64 7.56
CA PRO A 151 -4.20 -14.25 6.98
C PRO A 151 -4.73 -13.40 5.81
N VAL A 152 -5.25 -14.06 4.79
CA VAL A 152 -5.78 -13.41 3.58
C VAL A 152 -7.15 -13.98 3.22
N GLY A 153 -7.95 -13.22 2.49
CA GLY A 153 -9.28 -13.63 2.04
C GLY A 153 -10.12 -12.45 1.57
N ASP A 154 -11.19 -12.75 0.85
CA ASP A 154 -12.16 -11.73 0.40
C ASP A 154 -12.86 -11.01 1.58
N GLY A 155 -12.97 -11.67 2.73
CA GLY A 155 -13.56 -11.09 3.95
C GLY A 155 -12.79 -9.90 4.52
N PHE A 156 -11.59 -9.59 4.05
CA PHE A 156 -10.81 -8.42 4.47
C PHE A 156 -11.30 -7.10 3.86
N LYS A 157 -12.03 -7.14 2.73
CA LYS A 157 -12.62 -5.94 2.13
C LYS A 157 -13.59 -5.27 3.13
N GLY A 158 -13.52 -3.97 3.24
CA GLY A 158 -14.33 -3.19 4.17
C GLY A 158 -13.82 -3.19 5.61
N ARG A 159 -12.72 -3.89 5.92
CA ARG A 159 -12.22 -4.08 7.27
C ARG A 159 -10.99 -3.24 7.59
N ILE A 160 -10.80 -3.00 8.89
CA ILE A 160 -9.60 -2.34 9.42
C ILE A 160 -8.88 -3.38 10.27
N VAL A 161 -7.63 -3.66 9.92
CA VAL A 161 -6.80 -4.66 10.57
C VAL A 161 -5.48 -4.05 11.05
N ASP A 162 -4.88 -4.69 12.03
CA ASP A 162 -3.51 -4.38 12.45
C ASP A 162 -2.45 -4.95 11.48
N ALA A 163 -1.19 -4.77 11.79
CA ALA A 163 -0.08 -5.26 10.97
C ALA A 163 0.02 -6.80 10.92
N LEU A 164 -0.67 -7.52 11.79
CA LEU A 164 -0.73 -8.99 11.83
C LEU A 164 -2.00 -9.55 11.18
N GLY A 165 -2.90 -8.68 10.69
CA GLY A 165 -4.18 -9.05 10.09
C GLY A 165 -5.32 -9.27 11.07
N ALA A 166 -5.12 -8.97 12.36
CA ALA A 166 -6.19 -9.04 13.33
C ALA A 166 -7.16 -7.84 13.17
N PRO A 167 -8.49 -8.06 13.22
CA PRO A 167 -9.46 -6.98 13.07
C PRO A 167 -9.46 -6.05 14.28
N ILE A 168 -9.40 -4.74 14.03
CA ILE A 168 -9.42 -3.69 15.05
C ILE A 168 -10.64 -2.75 14.93
N ASP A 169 -11.57 -3.06 14.04
CA ASP A 169 -12.77 -2.27 13.75
C ASP A 169 -13.99 -2.61 14.61
N GLY A 170 -13.87 -3.62 15.48
CA GLY A 170 -14.97 -4.09 16.32
C GLY A 170 -16.07 -4.88 15.60
N ALA A 171 -15.90 -5.19 14.31
CA ALA A 171 -16.89 -5.91 13.50
C ALA A 171 -16.78 -7.45 13.59
N GLY A 172 -16.05 -7.97 14.57
CA GLY A 172 -15.85 -9.40 14.80
C GLY A 172 -14.78 -10.05 13.93
N PRO A 173 -14.60 -11.37 14.04
CA PRO A 173 -13.55 -12.09 13.31
C PRO A 173 -13.76 -12.02 11.80
N ILE A 174 -12.66 -12.07 11.06
CA ILE A 174 -12.65 -12.09 9.59
C ILE A 174 -12.56 -13.55 9.12
N LYS A 175 -13.33 -13.89 8.08
CA LYS A 175 -13.19 -15.19 7.43
C LYS A 175 -11.88 -15.24 6.67
N GLU A 176 -10.98 -16.08 7.11
CA GLU A 176 -9.71 -16.35 6.45
C GLU A 176 -9.89 -17.41 5.36
N GLU A 177 -9.24 -17.22 4.21
CA GLU A 177 -9.25 -18.17 3.08
C GLU A 177 -7.87 -18.73 2.80
N GLY A 178 -6.84 -18.17 3.44
CA GLY A 178 -5.47 -18.62 3.34
C GLY A 178 -4.52 -17.83 4.22
N TYR A 179 -3.24 -18.13 4.10
CA TYR A 179 -2.14 -17.48 4.79
C TYR A 179 -1.04 -17.15 3.78
N ARG A 180 -0.52 -15.93 3.78
CA ARG A 180 0.60 -15.53 2.92
C ARG A 180 1.75 -15.00 3.74
N PRO A 181 2.99 -15.44 3.47
CA PRO A 181 4.17 -14.81 4.05
C PRO A 181 4.23 -13.32 3.72
N ILE A 182 4.61 -12.50 4.69
CA ILE A 182 4.76 -11.04 4.49
C ILE A 182 5.96 -10.71 3.61
N GLU A 183 7.02 -11.51 3.67
CA GLU A 183 8.17 -11.40 2.78
C GLU A 183 8.12 -12.48 1.69
N GLN A 184 8.02 -12.04 0.45
CA GLN A 184 7.99 -12.87 -0.75
C GLN A 184 8.88 -12.24 -1.82
N PRO A 185 9.51 -13.05 -2.68
CA PRO A 185 10.17 -12.53 -3.87
C PRO A 185 9.18 -11.79 -4.76
N ALA A 186 9.64 -10.70 -5.39
CA ALA A 186 8.86 -10.03 -6.42
C ALA A 186 8.62 -10.94 -7.63
N PRO A 187 7.54 -10.72 -8.42
CA PRO A 187 7.32 -11.43 -9.68
C PRO A 187 8.55 -11.33 -10.57
N SER A 188 8.91 -12.43 -11.23
CA SER A 188 10.07 -12.47 -12.13
C SER A 188 9.84 -11.61 -13.38
N ILE A 189 10.89 -11.34 -14.14
CA ILE A 189 10.81 -10.54 -15.37
C ILE A 189 9.82 -11.17 -16.38
N VAL A 190 9.83 -12.50 -16.50
CA VAL A 190 8.96 -13.23 -17.43
C VAL A 190 7.49 -13.28 -16.98
N ASP A 191 7.23 -13.10 -15.69
CA ASP A 191 5.88 -13.06 -15.12
C ASP A 191 5.20 -11.69 -15.26
N ARG A 192 5.92 -10.67 -15.74
CA ARG A 192 5.44 -9.29 -15.89
C ARG A 192 5.02 -8.98 -17.32
N GLN A 193 4.06 -8.10 -17.47
CA GLN A 193 3.72 -7.45 -18.74
C GLN A 193 3.86 -5.93 -18.64
N SER A 194 3.95 -5.29 -19.79
CA SER A 194 4.06 -3.83 -19.87
C SER A 194 2.84 -3.12 -19.27
N VAL A 195 3.08 -2.02 -18.57
CA VAL A 195 2.05 -1.13 -18.04
C VAL A 195 1.48 -0.29 -19.18
N GLY A 196 0.19 -0.45 -19.46
CA GLY A 196 -0.47 0.24 -20.57
C GLY A 196 -1.98 0.43 -20.34
N VAL A 197 -2.49 0.16 -19.13
CA VAL A 197 -3.89 0.39 -18.75
C VAL A 197 -3.90 1.49 -17.69
N PRO A 198 -4.73 2.55 -17.86
CA PRO A 198 -4.80 3.64 -16.88
C PRO A 198 -5.23 3.16 -15.50
N MET A 199 -4.58 3.70 -14.46
CA MET A 199 -5.07 3.75 -13.09
C MET A 199 -5.48 5.21 -12.83
N GLU A 200 -6.70 5.54 -13.18
CA GLU A 200 -7.22 6.90 -13.08
C GLU A 200 -7.33 7.34 -11.63
N THR A 201 -6.71 8.45 -11.30
CA THR A 201 -6.78 9.06 -9.96
C THR A 201 -8.01 9.94 -9.77
N GLY A 202 -8.63 10.36 -10.88
CA GLY A 202 -9.71 11.34 -10.88
C GLY A 202 -9.24 12.77 -10.59
N ILE A 203 -7.93 13.00 -10.57
CA ILE A 203 -7.32 14.31 -10.35
C ILE A 203 -6.79 14.83 -11.69
N LEU A 204 -7.43 15.88 -12.21
CA LEU A 204 -7.14 16.43 -13.53
C LEU A 204 -5.64 16.72 -13.76
N ALA A 205 -4.99 17.33 -12.77
CA ALA A 205 -3.56 17.68 -12.86
C ALA A 205 -2.65 16.43 -12.96
N ILE A 206 -3.05 15.31 -12.38
CA ILE A 206 -2.27 14.07 -12.39
C ILE A 206 -2.57 13.27 -13.65
N ASP A 207 -3.83 12.95 -13.89
CA ASP A 207 -4.24 12.07 -14.99
C ASP A 207 -3.89 12.67 -16.36
N SER A 208 -3.91 14.01 -16.48
CA SER A 208 -3.52 14.69 -17.72
C SER A 208 -2.01 14.75 -17.94
N MET A 209 -1.20 15.04 -16.90
CA MET A 209 0.23 15.34 -17.07
C MET A 209 1.17 14.23 -16.59
N PHE A 210 0.76 13.46 -15.58
CA PHE A 210 1.57 12.42 -14.91
C PHE A 210 0.75 11.14 -14.73
N PRO A 211 0.24 10.56 -15.83
CA PRO A 211 -0.68 9.43 -15.76
C PRO A 211 -0.04 8.24 -15.08
N ILE A 212 -0.85 7.53 -14.30
CA ILE A 212 -0.46 6.33 -13.60
C ILE A 212 -1.08 5.13 -14.30
N GLY A 213 -0.30 4.07 -14.48
CA GLY A 213 -0.78 2.83 -15.07
C GLY A 213 -0.95 1.72 -14.05
N ARG A 214 -1.84 0.76 -14.34
CA ARG A 214 -2.05 -0.43 -13.50
C ARG A 214 -0.77 -1.27 -13.47
N GLY A 215 -0.21 -1.45 -12.27
CA GLY A 215 1.08 -2.10 -12.06
C GLY A 215 2.27 -1.16 -11.90
N GLN A 216 2.06 0.15 -11.96
CA GLN A 216 3.09 1.18 -11.78
C GLN A 216 3.30 1.51 -10.30
N ARG A 217 4.51 1.97 -9.98
CA ARG A 217 4.88 2.55 -8.69
C ARG A 217 5.07 4.04 -8.87
N GLU A 218 4.14 4.86 -8.39
CA GLU A 218 4.21 6.31 -8.52
C GLU A 218 4.34 6.95 -7.13
N LEU A 219 5.47 7.60 -6.89
CA LEU A 219 5.77 8.22 -5.60
C LEU A 219 4.99 9.53 -5.43
N ILE A 220 4.36 9.72 -4.28
CA ILE A 220 3.81 11.01 -3.85
C ILE A 220 4.77 11.60 -2.81
N ILE A 221 5.42 12.72 -3.15
CA ILE A 221 6.48 13.30 -2.33
C ILE A 221 6.24 14.79 -2.09
N GLY A 222 6.57 15.27 -0.91
CA GLY A 222 6.46 16.69 -0.53
C GLY A 222 6.46 16.89 0.97
N ASP A 223 6.48 18.15 1.40
CA ASP A 223 6.51 18.52 2.81
C ASP A 223 5.21 18.16 3.56
N ARG A 224 5.24 18.31 4.87
CA ARG A 224 4.04 18.12 5.72
C ARG A 224 2.89 19.00 5.25
N GLN A 225 1.67 18.45 5.28
CA GLN A 225 0.42 19.17 4.99
C GLN A 225 0.31 19.74 3.56
N THR A 226 1.05 19.24 2.59
CA THR A 226 0.95 19.62 1.19
C THR A 226 -0.15 18.88 0.41
N GLY A 227 -0.89 17.99 1.07
CA GLY A 227 -2.01 17.26 0.45
C GLY A 227 -1.70 15.85 -0.05
N LYS A 228 -0.54 15.25 0.31
CA LYS A 228 -0.14 13.90 -0.12
C LYS A 228 -1.23 12.84 0.14
N THR A 229 -1.68 12.73 1.39
CA THR A 229 -2.75 11.82 1.80
C THR A 229 -4.06 12.09 1.07
N SER A 230 -4.37 13.36 0.77
CA SER A 230 -5.61 13.72 0.04
C SER A 230 -5.62 13.19 -1.38
N ILE A 231 -4.48 13.26 -2.08
CA ILE A 231 -4.31 12.67 -3.43
C ILE A 231 -4.55 11.16 -3.38
N ALA A 232 -3.97 10.47 -2.40
CA ALA A 232 -4.16 9.03 -2.23
C ALA A 232 -5.63 8.68 -1.94
N ILE A 233 -6.33 9.48 -1.12
CA ILE A 233 -7.77 9.29 -0.85
C ILE A 233 -8.57 9.50 -2.13
N ASP A 234 -8.35 10.59 -2.88
CA ASP A 234 -9.06 10.85 -4.13
C ASP A 234 -8.85 9.73 -5.15
N ALA A 235 -7.62 9.19 -5.25
CA ALA A 235 -7.33 8.04 -6.09
C ALA A 235 -8.13 6.79 -5.65
N ILE A 236 -8.28 6.54 -4.35
CA ILE A 236 -9.13 5.44 -3.82
C ILE A 236 -10.60 5.70 -4.16
N LEU A 237 -11.12 6.91 -3.91
CA LEU A 237 -12.51 7.27 -4.18
C LEU A 237 -12.86 7.07 -5.66
N ASN A 238 -11.93 7.35 -6.55
CA ASN A 238 -12.11 7.20 -7.99
C ASN A 238 -12.16 5.74 -8.47
N GLN A 239 -11.85 4.76 -7.62
CA GLN A 239 -11.94 3.34 -7.98
C GLN A 239 -13.35 2.75 -7.80
N LYS A 240 -14.31 3.53 -7.29
CA LYS A 240 -15.70 3.08 -7.12
C LYS A 240 -16.28 2.57 -8.47
N GLY A 241 -16.70 1.31 -8.48
CA GLY A 241 -17.29 0.68 -9.68
C GLY A 241 -16.31 0.25 -10.76
N LYS A 242 -14.99 0.32 -10.53
CA LYS A 242 -13.94 -0.04 -11.51
C LYS A 242 -13.29 -1.42 -11.26
N ASP A 243 -13.87 -2.23 -10.37
CA ASP A 243 -13.36 -3.56 -9.97
C ASP A 243 -11.89 -3.55 -9.51
N VAL A 244 -11.51 -2.51 -8.77
CA VAL A 244 -10.18 -2.35 -8.16
C VAL A 244 -10.30 -2.49 -6.66
N VAL A 245 -9.49 -3.37 -6.07
CA VAL A 245 -9.37 -3.48 -4.61
C VAL A 245 -8.37 -2.44 -4.12
N CYS A 246 -8.77 -1.64 -3.14
CA CYS A 246 -7.89 -0.63 -2.56
C CYS A 246 -7.35 -1.10 -1.21
N ILE A 247 -6.06 -0.86 -0.96
CA ILE A 247 -5.43 -1.13 0.33
C ILE A 247 -4.72 0.14 0.79
N TYR A 248 -5.08 0.61 1.98
CA TYR A 248 -4.42 1.74 2.60
C TYR A 248 -3.62 1.28 3.81
N VAL A 249 -2.30 1.44 3.75
CA VAL A 249 -1.40 1.08 4.84
C VAL A 249 -0.99 2.34 5.60
N ALA A 250 -1.53 2.51 6.80
CA ALA A 250 -1.20 3.60 7.71
C ALA A 250 0.01 3.22 8.56
N ILE A 251 1.12 3.93 8.42
CA ILE A 251 2.39 3.63 9.08
C ILE A 251 2.75 4.77 10.02
N GLY A 252 2.79 4.51 11.33
CA GLY A 252 3.17 5.50 12.33
C GLY A 252 2.29 6.75 12.36
N GLN A 253 1.03 6.65 11.93
CA GLN A 253 0.07 7.74 11.94
C GLN A 253 -0.68 7.81 13.27
N LYS A 254 -1.22 9.00 13.59
CA LYS A 254 -2.09 9.16 14.76
C LYS A 254 -3.43 8.44 14.52
N ALA A 255 -3.93 7.73 15.52
CA ALA A 255 -5.22 7.05 15.46
C ALA A 255 -6.38 7.99 15.04
N SER A 256 -6.34 9.26 15.48
CA SER A 256 -7.32 10.29 15.07
C SER A 256 -7.28 10.61 13.58
N THR A 257 -6.13 10.52 12.93
CA THR A 257 -5.97 10.71 11.48
C THR A 257 -6.58 9.54 10.72
N ILE A 258 -6.32 8.33 11.18
CA ILE A 258 -6.89 7.10 10.60
C ILE A 258 -8.41 7.10 10.77
N ALA A 259 -8.93 7.50 11.93
CA ALA A 259 -10.37 7.60 12.15
C ALA A 259 -11.05 8.60 11.17
N LYS A 260 -10.42 9.75 10.90
CA LYS A 260 -10.90 10.72 9.89
C LYS A 260 -10.89 10.13 8.48
N LEU A 261 -9.81 9.42 8.11
CA LEU A 261 -9.72 8.70 6.84
C LEU A 261 -10.87 7.70 6.68
N VAL A 262 -11.08 6.83 7.66
CA VAL A 262 -12.19 5.87 7.69
C VAL A 262 -13.54 6.56 7.54
N GLY A 263 -13.75 7.66 8.27
CA GLY A 263 -14.98 8.47 8.18
C GLY A 263 -15.20 9.04 6.77
N THR A 264 -14.11 9.50 6.11
CA THR A 264 -14.17 9.99 4.72
C THR A 264 -14.50 8.87 3.74
N LEU A 265 -13.85 7.71 3.84
CA LEU A 265 -14.12 6.57 2.98
C LEU A 265 -15.55 6.04 3.15
N LYS A 266 -16.04 5.93 4.39
CA LYS A 266 -17.44 5.54 4.69
C LYS A 266 -18.44 6.52 4.11
N LYS A 267 -18.20 7.82 4.24
CA LYS A 267 -19.10 8.87 3.72
C LYS A 267 -19.24 8.82 2.19
N ASN A 268 -18.22 8.32 1.49
CA ASN A 268 -18.19 8.23 0.02
C ASN A 268 -18.40 6.79 -0.50
N ASP A 269 -18.87 5.87 0.34
CA ASP A 269 -19.10 4.45 0.01
C ASP A 269 -17.87 3.74 -0.58
N ALA A 270 -16.68 4.12 -0.09
CA ALA A 270 -15.41 3.57 -0.57
C ALA A 270 -14.84 2.47 0.34
N MET A 271 -15.46 2.21 1.49
CA MET A 271 -15.00 1.14 2.38
C MET A 271 -15.24 -0.25 1.80
N ASP A 272 -16.30 -0.48 1.05
CA ASP A 272 -16.69 -1.82 0.57
C ASP A 272 -15.62 -2.51 -0.28
N TYR A 273 -14.78 -1.71 -0.94
CA TYR A 273 -13.66 -2.20 -1.76
C TYR A 273 -12.28 -1.82 -1.20
N THR A 274 -12.25 -1.27 0.03
CA THR A 274 -11.00 -0.79 0.66
C THR A 274 -10.67 -1.61 1.91
N ILE A 275 -9.40 -1.98 2.07
CA ILE A 275 -8.83 -2.60 3.27
C ILE A 275 -7.90 -1.59 3.92
N ILE A 276 -7.97 -1.42 5.23
CA ILE A 276 -7.05 -0.55 5.97
C ILE A 276 -6.17 -1.40 6.87
N VAL A 277 -4.86 -1.33 6.64
CA VAL A 277 -3.85 -1.93 7.52
C VAL A 277 -3.26 -0.81 8.37
N SER A 278 -3.37 -0.93 9.68
CA SER A 278 -3.01 0.14 10.61
C SER A 278 -1.89 -0.29 11.56
N ALA A 279 -0.78 0.47 11.52
CA ALA A 279 0.23 0.49 12.56
C ALA A 279 0.40 1.93 13.03
N THR A 280 -0.19 2.26 14.16
CA THR A 280 -0.26 3.64 14.67
C THR A 280 1.07 4.11 15.25
N ALA A 281 1.18 5.41 15.54
CA ALA A 281 2.37 5.98 16.18
C ALA A 281 2.58 5.50 17.63
N SER A 282 1.56 4.90 18.26
CA SER A 282 1.64 4.30 19.59
C SER A 282 2.04 2.83 19.55
N ASP A 283 2.01 2.20 18.37
CA ASP A 283 2.41 0.80 18.23
C ASP A 283 3.93 0.66 18.20
N PRO A 284 4.47 -0.44 18.71
CA PRO A 284 5.91 -0.71 18.70
C PRO A 284 6.50 -0.66 17.27
N ALA A 285 7.78 -0.28 17.17
CA ALA A 285 8.48 -0.18 15.89
C ALA A 285 8.41 -1.46 15.03
N PRO A 286 8.45 -2.68 15.58
CA PRO A 286 8.26 -3.91 14.82
C PRO A 286 6.96 -3.96 14.03
N LEU A 287 5.83 -3.51 14.60
CA LEU A 287 4.54 -3.49 13.91
C LEU A 287 4.50 -2.45 12.78
N GLN A 288 5.12 -1.30 12.99
CA GLN A 288 5.27 -0.28 11.95
C GLN A 288 6.18 -0.76 10.80
N TYR A 289 7.19 -1.57 11.12
CA TYR A 289 8.08 -2.18 10.13
C TYR A 289 7.37 -3.21 9.26
N ILE A 290 6.57 -4.11 9.84
CA ILE A 290 5.93 -5.17 9.05
C ILE A 290 4.66 -4.74 8.32
N ALA A 291 3.98 -3.66 8.75
CA ALA A 291 2.70 -3.21 8.19
C ALA A 291 2.70 -3.07 6.66
N PRO A 292 3.68 -2.43 5.99
CA PRO A 292 3.68 -2.34 4.54
C PRO A 292 3.85 -3.70 3.85
N TYR A 293 4.63 -4.62 4.42
CA TYR A 293 4.76 -5.98 3.90
C TYR A 293 3.48 -6.79 4.05
N SER A 294 2.78 -6.63 5.17
CA SER A 294 1.46 -7.23 5.41
C SER A 294 0.42 -6.73 4.43
N GLY A 295 0.36 -5.41 4.19
CA GLY A 295 -0.50 -4.81 3.18
C GLY A 295 -0.20 -5.33 1.77
N THR A 296 1.10 -5.50 1.45
CA THR A 296 1.52 -6.06 0.15
C THR A 296 1.13 -7.53 0.02
N ALA A 297 1.26 -8.34 1.07
CA ALA A 297 0.84 -9.74 1.05
C ALA A 297 -0.69 -9.88 0.83
N LEU A 298 -1.50 -8.99 1.40
CA LEU A 298 -2.93 -8.88 1.11
C LEU A 298 -3.18 -8.47 -0.35
N ALA A 299 -2.42 -7.50 -0.88
CA ALA A 299 -2.52 -7.07 -2.26
C ALA A 299 -2.20 -8.21 -3.24
N GLU A 300 -1.16 -8.99 -2.98
CA GLU A 300 -0.77 -10.14 -3.78
C GLU A 300 -1.84 -11.23 -3.82
N TYR A 301 -2.58 -11.43 -2.73
CA TYR A 301 -3.70 -12.39 -2.73
C TYR A 301 -4.71 -12.05 -3.84
N PHE A 302 -5.08 -10.79 -3.99
CA PHE A 302 -5.99 -10.34 -5.05
C PHE A 302 -5.33 -10.32 -6.42
N MET A 303 -4.08 -9.86 -6.53
CA MET A 303 -3.34 -9.81 -7.78
C MET A 303 -3.22 -11.19 -8.44
N TYR A 304 -2.90 -12.23 -7.67
CA TYR A 304 -2.80 -13.60 -8.18
C TYR A 304 -4.16 -14.24 -8.51
N GLN A 305 -5.27 -13.61 -8.11
CA GLN A 305 -6.62 -13.94 -8.56
C GLN A 305 -7.03 -13.20 -9.84
N GLY A 306 -6.12 -12.46 -10.46
CA GLY A 306 -6.39 -11.68 -11.66
C GLY A 306 -7.05 -10.33 -11.40
N LYS A 307 -7.11 -9.85 -10.16
CA LYS A 307 -7.70 -8.56 -9.81
C LYS A 307 -6.66 -7.45 -9.86
N ASP A 308 -7.11 -6.23 -10.12
CA ASP A 308 -6.30 -5.04 -10.00
C ASP A 308 -6.38 -4.47 -8.58
N VAL A 309 -5.22 -4.11 -8.03
CA VAL A 309 -5.10 -3.57 -6.68
C VAL A 309 -4.42 -2.21 -6.71
N LEU A 310 -4.95 -1.25 -5.95
CA LEU A 310 -4.32 0.02 -5.64
C LEU A 310 -3.85 -0.01 -4.18
N ILE A 311 -2.56 0.05 -3.94
CA ILE A 311 -2.00 0.08 -2.59
C ILE A 311 -1.34 1.42 -2.29
N VAL A 312 -1.68 2.01 -1.15
CA VAL A 312 -1.10 3.26 -0.64
C VAL A 312 -0.27 2.96 0.59
N TYR A 313 0.96 3.47 0.65
CA TYR A 313 1.82 3.39 1.83
C TYR A 313 2.00 4.80 2.43
N ASP A 314 1.30 5.11 3.50
CA ASP A 314 1.32 6.42 4.14
C ASP A 314 1.88 6.34 5.58
N ASP A 315 3.17 6.59 5.82
CA ASP A 315 4.23 6.94 4.86
C ASP A 315 5.48 6.07 5.04
N LEU A 316 6.23 5.91 3.96
CA LEU A 316 7.48 5.13 3.98
C LEU A 316 8.65 5.86 4.68
N SER A 317 8.55 7.17 4.94
CA SER A 317 9.53 7.88 5.77
C SER A 317 9.51 7.35 7.20
N LYS A 318 8.31 7.14 7.78
CA LYS A 318 8.16 6.56 9.12
C LYS A 318 8.53 5.07 9.13
N HIS A 319 8.23 4.35 8.05
CA HIS A 319 8.70 2.98 7.89
C HIS A 319 10.23 2.88 7.98
N ALA A 320 10.95 3.76 7.28
CA ALA A 320 12.41 3.83 7.37
C ALA A 320 12.90 4.18 8.77
N VAL A 321 12.22 5.09 9.48
CA VAL A 321 12.56 5.44 10.88
C VAL A 321 12.37 4.25 11.81
N ALA A 322 11.25 3.50 11.67
CA ALA A 322 11.02 2.28 12.45
C ALA A 322 12.14 1.25 12.19
N TYR A 323 12.49 1.03 10.93
CA TYR A 323 13.59 0.12 10.57
C TYR A 323 14.95 0.57 11.10
N ARG A 324 15.24 1.88 11.09
CA ARG A 324 16.44 2.44 11.69
C ARG A 324 16.50 2.16 13.19
N ALA A 325 15.40 2.38 13.90
CA ALA A 325 15.33 2.11 15.34
C ALA A 325 15.60 0.63 15.64
N LEU A 326 14.94 -0.30 14.94
CA LEU A 326 15.16 -1.74 15.08
C LEU A 326 16.60 -2.15 14.76
N SER A 327 17.18 -1.58 13.70
CA SER A 327 18.53 -1.92 13.26
C SER A 327 19.59 -1.46 14.26
N LEU A 328 19.39 -0.29 14.90
CA LEU A 328 20.29 0.23 15.95
C LEU A 328 20.19 -0.62 17.21
N LEU A 329 18.99 -1.05 17.60
CA LEU A 329 18.77 -1.94 18.75
C LEU A 329 19.36 -3.34 18.51
N LEU A 330 19.34 -3.84 17.27
CA LEU A 330 20.02 -5.07 16.85
C LEU A 330 21.53 -4.88 16.65
N GLU A 331 22.09 -3.74 17.05
CA GLU A 331 23.52 -3.40 16.96
C GLU A 331 24.10 -3.45 15.53
N ARG A 332 23.26 -3.28 14.49
CA ARG A 332 23.73 -3.16 13.11
C ARG A 332 24.46 -1.84 12.91
N SER A 333 25.57 -1.88 12.18
CA SER A 333 26.38 -0.69 11.92
C SER A 333 25.58 0.39 11.18
N PRO A 334 25.48 1.63 11.74
CA PRO A 334 24.79 2.73 11.10
C PRO A 334 25.59 3.29 9.92
N GLY A 335 24.86 3.67 8.85
CA GLY A 335 25.39 4.40 7.70
C GLY A 335 24.95 5.86 7.67
N ARG A 336 24.67 6.39 6.47
CA ARG A 336 24.21 7.78 6.27
C ARG A 336 22.92 8.04 7.06
N GLU A 337 22.86 9.16 7.77
CA GLU A 337 21.73 9.58 8.61
C GLU A 337 21.32 8.52 9.65
N ALA A 338 22.30 7.72 10.10
CA ALA A 338 22.13 6.58 11.00
C ALA A 338 21.20 5.46 10.48
N TYR A 339 20.84 5.45 9.20
CA TYR A 339 20.15 4.32 8.59
C TYR A 339 21.12 3.14 8.37
N PRO A 340 20.65 1.90 8.46
CA PRO A 340 21.47 0.75 8.12
C PRO A 340 21.78 0.71 6.63
N GLY A 341 22.86 0.05 6.24
CA GLY A 341 23.33 0.00 4.85
C GLY A 341 22.35 -0.63 3.86
N ASP A 342 21.43 -1.42 4.35
CA ASP A 342 20.41 -2.14 3.56
C ASP A 342 19.05 -1.40 3.46
N VAL A 343 18.95 -0.13 3.90
CA VAL A 343 17.69 0.63 3.84
C VAL A 343 17.17 0.82 2.40
N PHE A 344 18.05 0.84 1.40
CA PHE A 344 17.62 0.80 0.00
C PHE A 344 16.88 -0.50 -0.31
N TYR A 345 17.42 -1.63 0.12
CA TYR A 345 16.83 -2.95 -0.07
C TYR A 345 15.50 -3.11 0.68
N LEU A 346 15.34 -2.46 1.83
CA LEU A 346 14.07 -2.40 2.56
C LEU A 346 12.90 -1.96 1.66
N HIS A 347 13.05 -0.83 0.97
CA HIS A 347 12.00 -0.29 0.12
C HIS A 347 11.96 -0.95 -1.26
N SER A 348 13.10 -1.34 -1.83
CA SER A 348 13.12 -1.97 -3.16
C SER A 348 12.45 -3.33 -3.15
N ARG A 349 12.73 -4.20 -2.16
CA ARG A 349 12.08 -5.52 -2.04
C ARG A 349 10.56 -5.43 -1.78
N LEU A 350 10.10 -4.32 -1.16
CA LEU A 350 8.69 -4.02 -0.98
C LEU A 350 8.03 -3.59 -2.29
N LEU A 351 8.57 -2.54 -2.91
CA LEU A 351 7.98 -1.86 -4.06
C LEU A 351 8.09 -2.67 -5.36
N GLU A 352 9.13 -3.49 -5.52
CA GLU A 352 9.28 -4.38 -6.68
C GLU A 352 8.20 -5.46 -6.77
N ARG A 353 7.48 -5.75 -5.68
CA ARG A 353 6.33 -6.66 -5.67
C ARG A 353 5.12 -6.06 -6.39
N SER A 354 5.09 -4.74 -6.56
CA SER A 354 4.08 -4.04 -7.35
C SER A 354 4.43 -4.15 -8.84
N ALA A 355 3.56 -4.80 -9.59
CA ALA A 355 3.74 -5.08 -11.00
C ALA A 355 2.40 -5.41 -11.65
N ARG A 356 2.38 -5.47 -12.97
CA ARG A 356 1.30 -6.08 -13.73
C ARG A 356 1.74 -7.47 -14.19
N LEU A 357 0.96 -8.49 -13.85
CA LEU A 357 1.25 -9.86 -14.22
C LEU A 357 0.89 -10.14 -15.68
N SER A 358 1.62 -11.07 -16.30
CA SER A 358 1.29 -11.62 -17.61
C SER A 358 -0.04 -12.39 -17.56
N ALA A 359 -0.66 -12.58 -18.71
CA ALA A 359 -1.93 -13.31 -18.82
C ALA A 359 -1.83 -14.74 -18.25
N ASP A 360 -0.68 -15.40 -18.44
CA ASP A 360 -0.41 -16.77 -17.93
C ASP A 360 -0.42 -16.83 -16.39
N LYS A 361 -0.21 -15.69 -15.72
CA LYS A 361 -0.23 -15.55 -14.26
C LYS A 361 -1.51 -14.91 -13.74
N GLY A 362 -2.56 -14.83 -14.57
CA GLY A 362 -3.86 -14.28 -14.22
C GLY A 362 -4.08 -12.81 -14.60
N GLY A 363 -3.05 -12.10 -15.06
CA GLY A 363 -3.17 -10.72 -15.60
C GLY A 363 -3.48 -9.62 -14.58
N GLY A 364 -3.56 -9.93 -13.28
CA GLY A 364 -3.79 -8.95 -12.22
C GLY A 364 -2.64 -7.98 -12.02
N SER A 365 -2.88 -6.91 -11.27
CA SER A 365 -1.85 -5.90 -11.01
C SER A 365 -1.88 -5.35 -9.59
N ILE A 366 -0.73 -4.86 -9.12
CA ILE A 366 -0.61 -4.02 -7.93
C ILE A 366 -0.01 -2.69 -8.37
N THR A 367 -0.78 -1.61 -8.23
CA THR A 367 -0.32 -0.23 -8.43
C THR A 367 -0.01 0.36 -7.08
N ALA A 368 1.23 0.83 -6.87
CA ALA A 368 1.67 1.36 -5.60
C ALA A 368 1.76 2.90 -5.62
N LEU A 369 1.20 3.51 -4.59
CA LEU A 369 1.36 4.93 -4.28
C LEU A 369 2.11 5.06 -2.94
N PRO A 370 3.44 4.92 -2.93
CA PRO A 370 4.24 5.23 -1.75
C PRO A 370 4.22 6.73 -1.49
N ILE A 371 4.12 7.11 -0.21
CA ILE A 371 4.20 8.50 0.24
C ILE A 371 5.52 8.70 0.97
N ILE A 372 6.23 9.76 0.62
CA ILE A 372 7.45 10.23 1.29
C ILE A 372 7.25 11.66 1.77
N GLU A 373 7.66 11.91 2.99
CA GLU A 373 7.68 13.25 3.57
C GLU A 373 9.06 13.88 3.43
N THR A 374 9.11 15.08 2.84
CA THR A 374 10.34 15.90 2.79
C THR A 374 10.33 16.96 3.89
N GLN A 375 11.49 17.54 4.13
CA GLN A 375 11.67 18.71 4.99
C GLN A 375 12.18 19.86 4.13
N ALA A 376 11.46 20.99 4.12
CA ALA A 376 11.79 22.18 3.32
C ALA A 376 12.01 21.88 1.81
N GLY A 377 11.27 20.92 1.26
CA GLY A 377 11.37 20.55 -0.15
C GLY A 377 12.64 19.78 -0.53
N ASP A 378 13.45 19.34 0.45
CA ASP A 378 14.72 18.64 0.17
C ASP A 378 14.47 17.21 -0.35
N VAL A 379 14.56 17.05 -1.66
CA VAL A 379 14.49 15.74 -2.34
C VAL A 379 15.84 15.03 -2.39
N SER A 380 16.94 15.69 -1.98
CA SER A 380 18.30 15.14 -1.98
C SER A 380 18.64 14.37 -0.70
N ALA A 381 17.76 14.41 0.30
CA ALA A 381 17.86 13.60 1.51
C ALA A 381 17.88 12.10 1.19
N TYR A 382 18.41 11.29 2.12
CA TYR A 382 18.74 9.89 1.84
C TYR A 382 17.53 9.03 1.47
N ILE A 383 16.44 9.09 2.23
CA ILE A 383 15.24 8.28 1.95
C ILE A 383 14.49 8.74 0.69
N PRO A 384 14.23 10.06 0.47
CA PRO A 384 13.67 10.56 -0.79
C PRO A 384 14.43 10.07 -2.01
N THR A 385 15.75 10.25 -2.05
CA THR A 385 16.61 9.84 -3.19
C THR A 385 16.48 8.35 -3.49
N ASN A 386 16.49 7.50 -2.45
CA ASN A 386 16.35 6.06 -2.60
C ASN A 386 15.00 5.70 -3.22
N VAL A 387 13.90 6.24 -2.71
CA VAL A 387 12.56 5.87 -3.18
C VAL A 387 12.28 6.43 -4.59
N ILE A 388 12.76 7.64 -4.92
CA ILE A 388 12.70 8.19 -6.29
C ILE A 388 13.39 7.24 -7.29
N SER A 389 14.51 6.62 -6.90
CA SER A 389 15.23 5.70 -7.81
C SER A 389 14.53 4.35 -7.98
N ILE A 390 13.76 3.89 -6.98
CA ILE A 390 13.03 2.62 -7.01
C ILE A 390 11.72 2.74 -7.81
N THR A 391 11.08 3.92 -7.78
CA THR A 391 9.75 4.15 -8.37
C THR A 391 9.82 4.49 -9.87
N ASP A 392 8.69 4.33 -10.54
CA ASP A 392 8.53 4.59 -11.98
C ASP A 392 8.14 6.06 -12.27
N GLY A 393 8.26 6.92 -11.30
CA GLY A 393 7.97 8.34 -11.35
C GLY A 393 7.62 8.91 -9.99
N GLN A 394 7.42 10.23 -9.95
CA GLN A 394 7.04 10.94 -8.74
C GLN A 394 6.09 12.11 -9.04
N ILE A 395 5.14 12.30 -8.13
CA ILE A 395 4.28 13.48 -8.04
C ILE A 395 4.84 14.33 -6.91
N PHE A 396 5.49 15.44 -7.25
CA PHE A 396 6.08 16.37 -6.29
C PHE A 396 5.09 17.45 -5.89
N LEU A 397 4.80 17.55 -4.58
CA LEU A 397 3.93 18.57 -4.02
C LEU A 397 4.75 19.67 -3.35
N GLU A 398 4.56 20.90 -3.81
CA GLU A 398 5.32 22.06 -3.37
C GLU A 398 4.53 22.91 -2.36
N SER A 399 5.16 23.22 -1.21
CA SER A 399 4.54 24.03 -0.16
C SER A 399 4.18 25.44 -0.62
N ALA A 400 5.00 26.06 -1.49
CA ALA A 400 4.74 27.39 -2.03
C ALA A 400 3.44 27.42 -2.86
N LEU A 401 3.24 26.42 -3.73
CA LEU A 401 2.02 26.29 -4.53
C LEU A 401 0.80 26.02 -3.64
N PHE A 402 0.95 25.18 -2.62
CA PHE A 402 -0.13 24.89 -1.68
C PHE A 402 -0.59 26.16 -0.93
N ASN A 403 0.35 26.95 -0.45
CA ASN A 403 0.10 28.20 0.28
C ASN A 403 -0.47 29.30 -0.64
N ALA A 404 -0.08 29.32 -1.93
CA ALA A 404 -0.66 30.19 -2.95
C ALA A 404 -2.09 29.78 -3.37
N GLY A 405 -2.64 28.69 -2.81
CA GLY A 405 -3.99 28.22 -3.11
C GLY A 405 -4.10 27.32 -4.35
N ASN A 406 -2.98 26.92 -4.96
CA ASN A 406 -2.95 25.95 -6.04
C ASN A 406 -3.08 24.55 -5.43
N ARG A 407 -4.26 23.93 -5.51
CA ARG A 407 -4.59 22.64 -4.90
C ARG A 407 -5.30 21.75 -5.91
N PRO A 408 -4.70 20.58 -6.28
CA PRO A 408 -3.47 19.99 -5.75
C PRO A 408 -2.21 20.80 -6.10
N ALA A 409 -1.25 20.81 -5.17
CA ALA A 409 -0.02 21.62 -5.28
C ALA A 409 1.07 20.92 -6.09
N VAL A 410 0.71 20.33 -7.23
CA VAL A 410 1.61 19.54 -8.08
C VAL A 410 2.59 20.47 -8.80
N ASN A 411 3.88 20.26 -8.57
CA ASN A 411 4.92 20.94 -9.33
C ASN A 411 5.14 20.23 -10.66
N VAL A 412 4.79 20.92 -11.77
CA VAL A 412 4.85 20.36 -13.13
C VAL A 412 6.29 20.09 -13.61
N GLY A 413 7.26 20.86 -13.12
CA GLY A 413 8.67 20.73 -13.51
C GLY A 413 9.38 19.55 -12.83
N LEU A 414 9.03 19.25 -11.59
CA LEU A 414 9.69 18.20 -10.79
C LEU A 414 8.94 16.86 -10.81
N SER A 415 7.68 16.86 -11.24
CA SER A 415 6.87 15.64 -11.35
C SER A 415 7.13 14.93 -12.67
N VAL A 416 7.21 13.61 -12.61
CA VAL A 416 7.52 12.75 -13.77
C VAL A 416 6.75 11.43 -13.65
N SER A 417 6.14 10.98 -14.74
CA SER A 417 5.71 9.59 -14.92
C SER A 417 6.53 8.95 -16.03
N ARG A 418 7.25 7.87 -15.73
CA ARG A 418 8.08 7.15 -16.73
C ARG A 418 7.23 6.30 -17.66
N VAL A 419 6.03 5.92 -17.26
CA VAL A 419 5.05 5.22 -18.12
C VAL A 419 4.42 6.22 -19.09
N GLY A 420 4.10 7.41 -18.61
CA GLY A 420 3.59 8.51 -19.41
C GLY A 420 2.35 8.15 -20.22
N GLY A 421 2.29 8.63 -21.45
CA GLY A 421 1.13 8.45 -22.31
C GLY A 421 0.73 6.99 -22.61
N ALA A 422 1.57 5.96 -22.30
CA ALA A 422 1.14 4.56 -22.42
C ALA A 422 0.00 4.23 -21.46
N ALA A 423 -0.08 4.93 -20.32
CA ALA A 423 -1.13 4.81 -19.31
C ALA A 423 -2.27 5.83 -19.49
N GLN A 424 -2.50 6.34 -20.68
CA GLN A 424 -3.62 7.25 -20.99
C GLN A 424 -4.51 6.69 -22.07
N THR A 425 -5.81 7.04 -22.02
CA THR A 425 -6.73 6.84 -23.14
C THR A 425 -6.31 7.68 -24.35
N LYS A 426 -6.71 7.29 -25.54
CA LYS A 426 -6.44 8.08 -26.75
C LYS A 426 -7.13 9.44 -26.72
N ALA A 427 -8.29 9.52 -26.02
CA ALA A 427 -9.03 10.76 -25.81
C ALA A 427 -8.21 11.73 -24.94
N MET A 428 -7.73 11.25 -23.79
CA MET A 428 -6.90 12.03 -22.87
C MET A 428 -5.62 12.54 -23.55
N LYS A 429 -4.89 11.67 -24.27
CA LYS A 429 -3.67 12.07 -25.02
C LYS A 429 -3.94 13.18 -26.03
N LYS A 430 -5.09 13.14 -26.73
CA LYS A 430 -5.42 14.16 -27.71
C LYS A 430 -5.81 15.47 -27.04
N ALA A 431 -6.57 15.40 -25.93
CA ALA A 431 -7.05 16.58 -25.23
C ALA A 431 -5.95 17.35 -24.48
N ASN A 432 -4.89 16.66 -24.02
CA ASN A 432 -3.82 17.27 -23.21
C ASN A 432 -2.50 17.48 -23.96
N ALA A 433 -2.48 17.35 -25.29
CA ALA A 433 -1.27 17.26 -26.10
C ALA A 433 -0.23 18.40 -25.82
N ASN A 434 -0.70 19.61 -25.59
CA ASN A 434 0.14 20.80 -25.39
C ASN A 434 0.20 21.29 -23.93
N LEU A 435 -0.67 20.79 -23.05
CA LEU A 435 -0.87 21.35 -21.71
C LEU A 435 0.42 21.56 -20.91
N ARG A 436 1.33 20.56 -20.91
CA ARG A 436 2.61 20.69 -20.19
C ARG A 436 3.51 21.77 -20.75
N ILE A 437 3.52 21.94 -22.07
CA ILE A 437 4.35 22.92 -22.77
C ILE A 437 3.80 24.32 -22.45
N GLU A 438 2.50 24.51 -22.55
CA GLU A 438 1.82 25.79 -22.27
C GLU A 438 2.01 26.22 -20.82
N LEU A 439 1.88 25.30 -19.85
CA LEU A 439 2.15 25.57 -18.44
C LEU A 439 3.63 25.88 -18.14
N ALA A 440 4.57 25.22 -18.83
CA ALA A 440 5.98 25.52 -18.69
C ALA A 440 6.31 26.91 -19.24
N GLN A 441 5.80 27.24 -20.43
CA GLN A 441 5.93 28.58 -21.03
C GLN A 441 5.30 29.68 -20.14
N TYR A 442 4.11 29.41 -19.61
CA TYR A 442 3.48 30.33 -18.67
C TYR A 442 4.36 30.61 -17.45
N LYS A 443 4.94 29.56 -16.83
CA LYS A 443 5.79 29.72 -15.64
C LYS A 443 7.05 30.54 -15.93
N ASP A 444 7.65 30.34 -17.10
CA ASP A 444 8.80 31.12 -17.55
C ASP A 444 8.41 32.59 -17.76
N MET A 445 7.30 32.84 -18.46
CA MET A 445 6.82 34.21 -18.70
C MET A 445 6.33 34.90 -17.42
N GLU A 446 5.69 34.20 -16.49
CA GLU A 446 5.28 34.74 -15.20
C GLU A 446 6.47 35.32 -14.42
N SER A 447 7.62 34.63 -14.47
CA SER A 447 8.85 35.11 -13.84
C SER A 447 9.38 36.38 -14.48
N PHE A 448 9.30 36.51 -15.82
CA PHE A 448 9.69 37.73 -16.55
C PHE A 448 8.72 38.88 -16.34
N ALA A 449 7.43 38.60 -16.30
CA ALA A 449 6.38 39.59 -16.10
C ALA A 449 6.47 40.33 -14.76
N GLN A 450 7.08 39.71 -13.73
CA GLN A 450 7.34 40.36 -12.45
C GLN A 450 8.38 41.50 -12.55
N PHE A 451 9.21 41.52 -13.58
CA PHE A 451 10.29 42.51 -13.77
C PHE A 451 10.03 43.49 -14.92
N SER A 452 9.00 43.29 -15.73
CA SER A 452 8.68 44.14 -16.90
C SER A 452 7.35 44.85 -16.72
N SER A 453 7.36 46.17 -16.85
CA SER A 453 6.15 46.99 -16.79
C SER A 453 5.37 47.08 -18.12
N ASP A 454 6.01 46.85 -19.24
CA ASP A 454 5.42 46.89 -20.58
C ASP A 454 5.46 45.54 -21.25
N LEU A 455 4.33 44.85 -21.22
CA LEU A 455 4.12 43.59 -21.93
C LEU A 455 3.39 43.85 -23.25
N ASP A 456 3.84 43.26 -24.34
CA ASP A 456 3.10 43.27 -25.59
C ASP A 456 1.75 42.50 -25.49
N ALA A 457 0.89 42.67 -26.47
CA ALA A 457 -0.45 42.11 -26.45
C ALA A 457 -0.43 40.58 -26.50
N GLU A 458 0.53 39.98 -27.20
CA GLU A 458 0.67 38.53 -27.34
C GLU A 458 1.15 37.87 -26.04
N THR A 459 2.19 38.43 -25.41
CA THR A 459 2.66 37.99 -24.09
C THR A 459 1.58 38.13 -23.02
N ARG A 460 0.78 39.17 -23.07
CA ARG A 460 -0.35 39.34 -22.15
C ARG A 460 -1.40 38.25 -22.34
N HIS A 461 -1.78 37.94 -23.58
CA HIS A 461 -2.72 36.87 -23.90
C HIS A 461 -2.20 35.50 -23.43
N GLN A 462 -0.93 35.20 -23.66
CA GLN A 462 -0.31 33.95 -23.20
C GLN A 462 -0.30 33.85 -21.67
N LEU A 463 -0.09 34.98 -20.95
CA LEU A 463 -0.16 35.01 -19.50
C LEU A 463 -1.61 34.79 -19.00
N GLU A 464 -2.60 35.39 -19.65
CA GLU A 464 -4.02 35.19 -19.32
C GLU A 464 -4.44 33.73 -19.54
N HIS A 465 -4.07 33.16 -20.69
CA HIS A 465 -4.27 31.74 -20.99
C HIS A 465 -3.62 30.82 -19.94
N GLY A 466 -2.35 31.06 -19.60
CA GLY A 466 -1.64 30.26 -18.59
C GLY A 466 -2.27 30.36 -17.20
N LYS A 467 -2.83 31.53 -16.82
CA LYS A 467 -3.60 31.69 -15.58
C LYS A 467 -4.89 30.88 -15.63
N ALA A 468 -5.60 30.91 -16.76
CA ALA A 468 -6.81 30.10 -16.96
C ALA A 468 -6.53 28.61 -16.84
N LEU A 469 -5.45 28.12 -17.47
CA LEU A 469 -5.00 26.72 -17.34
C LEU A 469 -4.65 26.36 -15.89
N THR A 470 -3.97 27.23 -15.17
CA THR A 470 -3.62 27.01 -13.76
C THR A 470 -4.86 26.95 -12.87
N GLU A 471 -5.85 27.81 -13.09
CA GLU A 471 -7.12 27.81 -12.35
C GLU A 471 -7.95 26.55 -12.64
N MET A 472 -7.98 26.11 -13.90
CA MET A 472 -8.67 24.87 -14.33
C MET A 472 -8.13 23.64 -13.60
N LEU A 473 -6.83 23.57 -13.35
CA LEU A 473 -6.19 22.42 -12.68
C LEU A 473 -6.48 22.35 -11.19
N LYS A 474 -7.03 23.41 -10.59
CA LYS A 474 -7.44 23.38 -9.18
C LYS A 474 -8.69 22.53 -9.00
N GLN A 475 -8.65 21.63 -8.03
CA GLN A 475 -9.74 20.68 -7.77
C GLN A 475 -10.03 20.61 -6.27
N PRO A 476 -11.30 20.67 -5.84
CA PRO A 476 -11.66 20.46 -4.45
C PRO A 476 -11.40 19.01 -4.02
N LEU A 477 -11.15 18.81 -2.73
CA LEU A 477 -10.91 17.50 -2.14
C LEU A 477 -12.16 16.60 -2.25
N TYR A 478 -11.93 15.31 -2.41
CA TYR A 478 -12.97 14.26 -2.41
C TYR A 478 -14.02 14.41 -3.52
N GLN A 479 -13.61 14.99 -4.62
CA GLN A 479 -14.42 15.15 -5.83
C GLN A 479 -13.63 14.70 -7.06
N PRO A 480 -13.29 13.41 -7.15
CA PRO A 480 -12.60 12.89 -8.33
C PRO A 480 -13.50 13.03 -9.58
N LYS A 481 -12.87 13.28 -10.73
CA LYS A 481 -13.50 13.42 -12.03
C LYS A 481 -13.29 12.16 -12.87
N THR A 482 -14.30 11.77 -13.63
CA THR A 482 -14.17 10.69 -14.60
C THR A 482 -13.25 11.09 -15.77
N ASP A 483 -12.69 10.12 -16.51
CA ASP A 483 -11.86 10.39 -17.69
C ASP A 483 -12.60 11.27 -18.73
N ALA A 484 -13.88 10.99 -19.00
CA ALA A 484 -14.67 11.77 -19.93
C ALA A 484 -14.89 13.22 -19.47
N GLU A 485 -15.15 13.46 -18.17
CA GLU A 485 -15.26 14.82 -17.61
C GLU A 485 -13.94 15.57 -17.77
N GLN A 486 -12.82 14.91 -17.48
CA GLN A 486 -11.49 15.49 -17.63
C GLN A 486 -11.20 15.83 -19.10
N VAL A 487 -11.53 14.94 -20.03
CA VAL A 487 -11.37 15.18 -21.48
C VAL A 487 -12.19 16.38 -21.93
N VAL A 488 -13.45 16.52 -21.52
CA VAL A 488 -14.29 17.69 -21.84
C VAL A 488 -13.65 18.98 -21.36
N ILE A 489 -13.18 19.01 -20.10
CA ILE A 489 -12.52 20.20 -19.51
C ILE A 489 -11.25 20.56 -20.29
N LEU A 490 -10.44 19.57 -20.64
CA LEU A 490 -9.19 19.77 -21.38
C LEU A 490 -9.42 20.25 -22.81
N VAL A 491 -10.50 19.78 -23.47
CA VAL A 491 -10.90 20.27 -24.81
C VAL A 491 -11.25 21.76 -24.75
N LEU A 492 -12.02 22.18 -23.75
CA LEU A 492 -12.34 23.61 -23.57
C LEU A 492 -11.09 24.46 -23.35
N ALA A 493 -10.19 23.98 -22.48
CA ALA A 493 -8.94 24.65 -22.16
C ALA A 493 -8.02 24.78 -23.37
N SER A 494 -7.76 23.67 -24.06
CA SER A 494 -6.84 23.64 -25.23
C SER A 494 -7.31 24.48 -26.43
N HIS A 495 -8.60 24.85 -26.47
CA HIS A 495 -9.17 25.73 -27.50
C HIS A 495 -9.41 27.17 -27.00
N GLY A 496 -8.86 27.56 -25.84
CA GLY A 496 -8.97 28.90 -25.30
C GLY A 496 -10.38 29.32 -24.84
N MET A 497 -11.31 28.35 -24.74
CA MET A 497 -12.70 28.66 -24.35
C MET A 497 -12.84 29.17 -22.92
N LEU A 498 -11.83 28.95 -22.08
CA LEU A 498 -11.81 29.38 -20.68
C LEU A 498 -11.13 30.74 -20.48
N ASP A 499 -10.46 31.29 -21.48
CA ASP A 499 -9.65 32.51 -21.34
C ASP A 499 -10.52 33.76 -21.12
N GLU A 500 -11.73 33.78 -21.67
CA GLU A 500 -12.69 34.87 -21.53
C GLU A 500 -13.51 34.80 -20.23
N VAL A 501 -13.45 33.63 -19.53
CA VAL A 501 -14.20 33.43 -18.27
C VAL A 501 -13.44 34.03 -17.10
N PRO A 502 -14.08 34.88 -16.26
CA PRO A 502 -13.43 35.41 -15.06
C PRO A 502 -12.86 34.29 -14.19
N LEU A 503 -11.59 34.37 -13.78
CA LEU A 503 -10.89 33.33 -13.03
C LEU A 503 -11.65 32.88 -11.77
N ALA A 504 -12.32 33.80 -11.07
CA ALA A 504 -13.10 33.47 -9.87
C ALA A 504 -14.32 32.57 -10.16
N GLU A 505 -14.86 32.61 -11.38
CA GLU A 505 -16.07 31.88 -11.78
C GLU A 505 -15.74 30.63 -12.59
N GLN A 506 -14.55 30.55 -13.17
CA GLN A 506 -14.13 29.53 -14.13
C GLN A 506 -14.43 28.11 -13.65
N ARG A 507 -14.05 27.75 -12.41
CA ARG A 507 -14.29 26.41 -11.85
C ARG A 507 -15.78 26.11 -11.69
N ALA A 508 -16.53 27.08 -11.19
CA ALA A 508 -17.97 26.90 -10.97
C ALA A 508 -18.74 26.76 -12.29
N ARG A 509 -18.43 27.59 -13.28
CA ARG A 509 -19.02 27.54 -14.62
C ARG A 509 -18.66 26.26 -15.35
N THR A 510 -17.37 25.88 -15.38
CA THR A 510 -16.92 24.62 -16.00
C THR A 510 -17.60 23.41 -15.36
N ALA A 511 -17.70 23.37 -14.02
CA ALA A 511 -18.38 22.27 -13.33
C ALA A 511 -19.89 22.24 -13.61
N ALA A 512 -20.56 23.40 -13.72
CA ALA A 512 -21.96 23.48 -14.10
C ALA A 512 -22.17 23.03 -15.54
N PHE A 513 -21.33 23.49 -16.46
CA PHE A 513 -21.37 23.08 -17.85
C PHE A 513 -21.20 21.57 -18.01
N VAL A 514 -20.18 20.95 -17.38
CA VAL A 514 -19.95 19.51 -17.49
C VAL A 514 -21.16 18.71 -17.02
N ARG A 515 -21.82 19.12 -15.93
CA ARG A 515 -23.06 18.48 -15.47
C ARG A 515 -24.20 18.63 -16.47
N GLN A 516 -24.40 19.83 -17.01
CA GLN A 516 -25.44 20.09 -18.03
C GLN A 516 -25.13 19.32 -19.32
N PHE A 517 -23.90 19.35 -19.80
CA PHE A 517 -23.46 18.64 -21.00
C PHE A 517 -23.68 17.11 -20.87
N HIS A 518 -23.41 16.56 -19.69
CA HIS A 518 -23.70 15.14 -19.42
C HIS A 518 -25.20 14.86 -19.45
N ALA A 519 -26.04 15.76 -18.96
CA ALA A 519 -27.50 15.59 -19.00
C ALA A 519 -28.09 15.73 -20.44
N ASP A 520 -27.62 16.73 -21.19
CA ASP A 520 -28.16 17.09 -22.48
C ASP A 520 -27.56 16.25 -23.63
N VAL A 521 -26.29 15.86 -23.54
CA VAL A 521 -25.51 15.19 -24.59
C VAL A 521 -24.77 13.98 -24.02
N SER A 522 -25.44 13.17 -23.17
CA SER A 522 -24.86 12.00 -22.51
C SER A 522 -24.13 11.04 -23.46
N GLY A 523 -24.67 10.83 -24.66
CA GLY A 523 -24.09 9.94 -25.68
C GLY A 523 -22.65 10.28 -26.09
N THR A 524 -22.21 11.55 -25.98
CA THR A 524 -20.83 11.94 -26.28
C THR A 524 -19.87 11.51 -25.16
N MET A 525 -20.22 11.76 -23.89
CA MET A 525 -19.40 11.36 -22.75
C MET A 525 -19.37 9.83 -22.60
N ASP A 526 -20.51 9.16 -22.79
CA ASP A 526 -20.59 7.70 -22.75
C ASP A 526 -19.75 7.05 -23.85
N ALA A 527 -19.75 7.62 -25.07
CA ALA A 527 -18.92 7.15 -26.17
C ALA A 527 -17.42 7.36 -25.90
N ILE A 528 -17.00 8.47 -25.29
CA ILE A 528 -15.62 8.71 -24.87
C ILE A 528 -15.22 7.67 -23.80
N THR A 529 -16.06 7.43 -22.81
CA THR A 529 -15.82 6.43 -21.76
C THR A 529 -15.69 5.02 -22.33
N ALA A 530 -16.62 4.62 -23.21
CA ALA A 530 -16.67 3.28 -23.78
C ALA A 530 -15.52 3.00 -24.77
N THR A 531 -15.12 3.99 -25.56
CA THR A 531 -14.14 3.80 -26.65
C THR A 531 -12.72 4.26 -26.27
N GLY A 532 -12.58 5.12 -25.26
CA GLY A 532 -11.34 5.80 -24.93
C GLY A 532 -10.81 6.70 -26.06
N LYS A 533 -11.67 7.14 -27.00
CA LYS A 533 -11.30 7.93 -28.18
C LYS A 533 -12.06 9.25 -28.20
N LEU A 534 -11.42 10.27 -28.77
CA LEU A 534 -12.02 11.58 -29.02
C LEU A 534 -11.99 11.85 -30.53
N THR A 535 -13.17 11.86 -31.18
CA THR A 535 -13.30 12.17 -32.60
C THR A 535 -13.38 13.68 -32.84
N PRO A 536 -13.10 14.18 -34.05
CA PRO A 536 -13.28 15.60 -34.39
C PRO A 536 -14.71 16.06 -34.13
N GLU A 537 -15.72 15.24 -34.52
CA GLU A 537 -17.13 15.59 -34.34
C GLU A 537 -17.48 15.73 -32.84
N GLN A 538 -16.91 14.88 -31.97
CA GLN A 538 -17.11 15.00 -30.52
C GLN A 538 -16.47 16.28 -30.00
N THR A 539 -15.29 16.64 -30.51
CA THR A 539 -14.62 17.90 -30.16
C THR A 539 -15.51 19.10 -30.54
N ASP A 540 -16.00 19.14 -31.77
CA ASP A 540 -16.89 20.21 -32.24
C ASP A 540 -18.21 20.25 -31.45
N THR A 541 -18.77 19.10 -31.07
CA THR A 541 -19.95 19.01 -30.20
C THR A 541 -19.71 19.67 -28.86
N ILE A 542 -18.56 19.39 -28.20
CA ILE A 542 -18.19 19.98 -26.91
C ILE A 542 -18.06 21.51 -27.04
N LEU A 543 -17.34 21.99 -28.07
CA LEU A 543 -17.10 23.40 -28.29
C LEU A 543 -18.38 24.19 -28.62
N ASN A 544 -19.25 23.60 -29.44
CA ASN A 544 -20.52 24.22 -29.79
C ASN A 544 -21.49 24.26 -28.59
N ALA A 545 -21.51 23.20 -27.78
CA ALA A 545 -22.29 23.16 -26.55
C ALA A 545 -21.84 24.23 -25.55
N TRP A 546 -20.51 24.44 -25.40
CA TRP A 546 -19.97 25.50 -24.54
C TRP A 546 -20.40 26.89 -25.03
N LYS A 547 -20.28 27.18 -26.34
CA LYS A 547 -20.71 28.47 -26.92
C LYS A 547 -22.21 28.71 -26.71
N ALA A 548 -23.04 27.67 -26.82
CA ALA A 548 -24.48 27.77 -26.56
C ALA A 548 -24.77 28.05 -25.06
N TYR A 549 -24.00 27.42 -24.16
CA TYR A 549 -24.10 27.61 -22.72
C TYR A 549 -23.78 29.06 -22.33
N GLU A 550 -22.64 29.60 -22.77
CA GLU A 550 -22.23 30.99 -22.53
C GLU A 550 -23.19 32.01 -23.19
N GLY A 551 -23.67 31.71 -24.41
CA GLY A 551 -24.65 32.56 -25.11
C GLY A 551 -26.03 32.62 -24.44
N GLY A 552 -26.42 31.57 -23.72
CA GLY A 552 -27.69 31.50 -22.98
C GLY A 552 -27.68 32.30 -21.67
N GLU A 553 -26.55 32.40 -21.00
CA GLU A 553 -26.42 33.21 -19.77
C GLU A 553 -26.42 34.71 -20.03
N SER A 554 -26.02 35.18 -21.24
CA SER A 554 -26.04 36.61 -21.60
C SER A 554 -27.45 37.21 -21.70
N HIS A 555 -28.49 36.38 -21.68
CA HIS A 555 -29.90 36.84 -21.73
C HIS A 555 -30.63 36.85 -20.37
N GLY A 556 -29.94 36.44 -19.28
CA GLY A 556 -30.53 36.35 -17.92
C GLY A 556 -30.21 37.48 -16.95
N VAL A 557 -29.41 38.47 -17.33
CA VAL A 557 -29.07 39.65 -16.48
C VAL A 557 -29.44 40.93 -17.23
N GLN A 558 -30.69 41.28 -17.16
CA GLN A 558 -31.21 42.63 -17.30
C GLN A 558 -32.03 43.02 -16.08
#